data_fccd36f40c2ff71a16f313dc0c64958f
#
_entry.id   fccd36f40c2ff71a16f313dc0c64958f
#
_cell.length_a   1.000
_cell.length_b   1.000
_cell.length_c   1.000
_cell.angle_alpha   90.00
_cell.angle_beta   90.00
_cell.angle_gamma   90.00
#
_symmetry.space_group_name_H-M   'P 1'
#
loop_
_entity.id
_entity.type
_entity.pdbx_description
1 polymer ?
#
loop_
_entity_poly.entity_id
_entity_poly.type
_entity_poly.pdbx_seq_one_letter_code
_entity_poly.pdbx_strand_id
1 'polypeptide(L)'
;MALEPYRTVHQSSPLEWKDLASDPITAQEFSPRQNAVLDQALRLLVEGGEKALTTSGLARAANCSKESLYKWFGDRDGLLAAMITFQQSKVRTFEKAGDRVSAPQLAEHLEVFAHDLLDVLAGDVSLALNRLAIGQASRDGSKLGDLLLERGRRQIDRRARGLIEAGRRSGYLRFDDAEEAYRSFYGLIVSDLHVRMLLGEAPDKDFSARAKKAVIAFLTLYGTEKVHSELGGKVA
;
A
#
# COMPACT_ATOMS: atom_id res chain seq x y z
N MET A 1 36.15 13.71 -20.38
CA MET A 1 34.89 12.97 -20.59
C MET A 1 33.93 13.45 -19.49
N ALA A 2 33.13 14.46 -19.84
CA ALA A 2 32.23 15.12 -18.88
C ALA A 2 30.98 14.27 -18.71
N LEU A 3 30.62 13.96 -17.44
CA LEU A 3 29.37 13.33 -17.11
C LEU A 3 28.24 14.34 -17.32
N GLU A 4 27.32 14.04 -18.23
CA GLU A 4 26.11 14.84 -18.38
C GLU A 4 25.26 14.80 -17.10
N PRO A 5 24.67 15.93 -16.67
CA PRO A 5 23.84 15.97 -15.48
C PRO A 5 22.53 15.21 -15.72
N TYR A 6 22.11 14.47 -14.70
CA TYR A 6 20.84 13.75 -14.60
C TYR A 6 19.69 14.60 -15.15
N ARG A 7 18.95 14.06 -16.12
CA ARG A 7 17.73 14.63 -16.67
C ARG A 7 16.73 14.83 -15.53
N THR A 8 16.38 16.06 -15.27
CA THR A 8 15.32 16.44 -14.32
C THR A 8 14.03 15.74 -14.71
N VAL A 9 13.56 14.86 -13.84
CA VAL A 9 12.22 14.27 -13.91
C VAL A 9 11.24 15.43 -13.87
N HIS A 10 10.30 15.46 -14.80
CA HIS A 10 9.22 16.45 -14.88
C HIS A 10 8.64 16.71 -13.49
N GLN A 11 8.70 17.95 -13.07
CA GLN A 11 7.94 18.49 -11.96
C GLN A 11 6.46 18.50 -12.34
N SER A 12 5.77 17.39 -12.10
CA SER A 12 4.34 17.44 -11.85
C SER A 12 4.17 18.19 -10.53
N SER A 13 3.43 19.29 -10.57
CA SER A 13 3.08 20.08 -9.39
C SER A 13 2.64 19.16 -8.25
N PRO A 14 3.09 19.38 -7.01
CA PRO A 14 2.58 18.64 -5.88
C PRO A 14 1.07 18.83 -5.83
N LEU A 15 0.30 17.76 -5.98
CA LEU A 15 -1.14 17.78 -5.78
C LEU A 15 -1.39 18.28 -4.36
N GLU A 16 -2.04 19.43 -4.24
CA GLU A 16 -2.37 20.00 -2.94
C GLU A 16 -3.34 19.08 -2.20
N TRP A 17 -3.13 18.91 -0.92
CA TRP A 17 -3.90 18.03 -0.02
C TRP A 17 -5.39 18.28 0.00
N LYS A 18 -5.82 19.49 -0.41
CA LYS A 18 -7.20 19.91 -0.49
C LYS A 18 -8.00 19.14 -1.54
N ASP A 19 -7.32 18.66 -2.59
CA ASP A 19 -7.96 17.93 -3.69
C ASP A 19 -8.21 16.46 -3.34
N LEU A 20 -7.61 15.94 -2.26
CA LEU A 20 -7.74 14.55 -1.82
C LEU A 20 -8.93 14.29 -0.89
N ALA A 21 -9.59 15.36 -0.42
CA ALA A 21 -10.70 15.24 0.56
C ALA A 21 -12.06 14.97 -0.09
N SER A 22 -12.19 15.06 -1.41
CA SER A 22 -13.49 15.13 -2.08
C SER A 22 -13.84 14.00 -3.06
N ASP A 23 -12.96 13.01 -3.29
CA ASP A 23 -13.36 11.84 -4.07
C ASP A 23 -13.62 10.63 -3.14
N PRO A 24 -14.89 10.24 -2.94
CA PRO A 24 -15.16 8.88 -2.53
C PRO A 24 -14.72 8.02 -3.73
N ILE A 25 -13.55 7.36 -3.64
CA ILE A 25 -13.29 6.23 -4.52
C ILE A 25 -14.37 5.22 -4.16
N THR A 26 -15.50 5.30 -4.85
CA THR A 26 -16.47 4.24 -4.92
C THR A 26 -15.66 2.99 -5.27
N ALA A 27 -15.61 2.05 -4.34
CA ALA A 27 -15.06 0.74 -4.60
C ALA A 27 -15.74 0.28 -5.89
N GLN A 28 -14.98 0.18 -6.97
CA GLN A 28 -15.50 -0.32 -8.22
C GLN A 28 -15.88 -1.76 -7.94
N GLU A 29 -17.16 -2.01 -7.72
CA GLU A 29 -17.68 -3.33 -7.43
C GLU A 29 -17.62 -4.12 -8.73
N PHE A 30 -16.67 -5.04 -8.80
CA PHE A 30 -16.61 -6.01 -9.87
C PHE A 30 -17.68 -7.09 -9.65
N SER A 31 -18.34 -7.51 -10.71
CA SER A 31 -19.26 -8.64 -10.64
C SER A 31 -18.53 -9.91 -10.18
N PRO A 32 -19.24 -10.92 -9.62
CA PRO A 32 -18.61 -12.19 -9.21
C PRO A 32 -17.80 -12.84 -10.34
N ARG A 33 -18.24 -12.68 -11.59
CA ARG A 33 -17.53 -13.20 -12.76
C ARG A 33 -16.23 -12.44 -13.04
N GLN A 34 -16.25 -11.12 -12.95
CA GLN A 34 -15.05 -10.29 -13.08
C GLN A 34 -14.06 -10.57 -11.97
N ASN A 35 -14.52 -10.73 -10.73
CA ASN A 35 -13.67 -11.12 -9.60
C ASN A 35 -12.95 -12.45 -9.85
N ALA A 36 -13.67 -13.47 -10.35
CA ALA A 36 -13.06 -14.75 -10.67
C ALA A 36 -11.98 -14.64 -11.79
N VAL A 37 -12.20 -13.76 -12.77
CA VAL A 37 -11.20 -13.48 -13.82
C VAL A 37 -9.99 -12.75 -13.26
N LEU A 38 -10.19 -11.78 -12.39
CA LEU A 38 -9.11 -11.03 -11.73
C LEU A 38 -8.27 -11.93 -10.82
N ASP A 39 -8.89 -12.87 -10.10
CA ASP A 39 -8.16 -13.90 -9.34
C ASP A 39 -7.26 -14.75 -10.22
N GLN A 40 -7.77 -15.20 -11.39
CA GLN A 40 -6.95 -15.95 -12.34
C GLN A 40 -5.82 -15.11 -12.92
N ALA A 41 -6.07 -13.84 -13.22
CA ALA A 41 -5.03 -12.92 -13.70
C ALA A 41 -3.90 -12.74 -12.66
N LEU A 42 -4.25 -12.57 -11.39
CA LEU A 42 -3.27 -12.47 -10.30
C LEU A 42 -2.47 -13.78 -10.14
N ARG A 43 -3.12 -14.95 -10.22
CA ARG A 43 -2.42 -16.24 -10.19
C ARG A 43 -1.43 -16.38 -11.33
N LEU A 44 -1.84 -16.09 -12.55
CA LEU A 44 -0.95 -16.14 -13.72
C LEU A 44 0.25 -15.21 -13.55
N LEU A 45 0.04 -14.02 -12.97
CA LEU A 45 1.12 -13.08 -12.70
C LEU A 45 2.10 -13.63 -11.66
N VAL A 46 1.61 -14.21 -10.57
CA VAL A 46 2.44 -14.79 -9.50
C VAL A 46 3.24 -16.00 -10.00
N GLU A 47 2.58 -16.92 -10.72
CA GLU A 47 3.17 -18.19 -11.15
C GLU A 47 4.14 -18.06 -12.33
N GLY A 48 3.81 -17.20 -13.29
CA GLY A 48 4.55 -17.11 -14.57
C GLY A 48 5.00 -15.69 -14.94
N GLY A 49 4.82 -14.73 -14.06
CA GLY A 49 5.22 -13.36 -14.29
C GLY A 49 4.46 -12.68 -15.43
N GLU A 50 5.03 -11.57 -15.93
CA GLU A 50 4.45 -10.78 -17.02
C GLU A 50 4.16 -11.62 -18.30
N LYS A 51 5.04 -12.57 -18.60
CA LYS A 51 4.95 -13.40 -19.81
C LYS A 51 3.73 -14.32 -19.79
N ALA A 52 3.28 -14.76 -18.63
CA ALA A 52 2.10 -15.61 -18.49
C ALA A 52 0.79 -14.80 -18.59
N LEU A 53 0.82 -13.52 -18.27
CA LEU A 53 -0.34 -12.63 -18.28
C LEU A 53 -0.65 -12.15 -19.71
N THR A 54 -1.05 -13.07 -20.59
CA THR A 54 -1.51 -12.76 -21.94
C THR A 54 -3.04 -12.82 -22.00
N THR A 55 -3.67 -12.05 -22.91
CA THR A 55 -5.12 -12.09 -23.12
C THR A 55 -5.61 -13.51 -23.46
N SER A 56 -4.86 -14.24 -24.29
CA SER A 56 -5.20 -15.63 -24.66
C SER A 56 -5.03 -16.60 -23.48
N GLY A 57 -3.96 -16.45 -22.69
CA GLY A 57 -3.70 -17.22 -21.49
C GLY A 57 -4.78 -17.01 -20.45
N LEU A 58 -5.12 -15.75 -20.17
CA LEU A 58 -6.17 -15.38 -19.22
C LEU A 58 -7.56 -15.85 -19.68
N ALA A 59 -7.93 -15.65 -20.95
CA ALA A 59 -9.20 -16.11 -21.49
C ALA A 59 -9.39 -17.62 -21.28
N ARG A 60 -8.34 -18.41 -21.55
CA ARG A 60 -8.33 -19.86 -21.32
C ARG A 60 -8.41 -20.22 -19.83
N ALA A 61 -7.56 -19.62 -18.99
CA ALA A 61 -7.50 -19.90 -17.56
C ALA A 61 -8.81 -19.55 -16.85
N ALA A 62 -9.45 -18.44 -17.26
CA ALA A 62 -10.70 -17.97 -16.68
C ALA A 62 -11.95 -18.51 -17.38
N ASN A 63 -11.81 -19.37 -18.41
CA ASN A 63 -12.91 -19.90 -19.22
C ASN A 63 -13.88 -18.81 -19.71
N CYS A 64 -13.32 -17.78 -20.39
CA CYS A 64 -14.09 -16.69 -20.99
C CYS A 64 -13.53 -16.33 -22.38
N SER A 65 -14.30 -15.54 -23.15
CA SER A 65 -13.82 -15.07 -24.45
C SER A 65 -12.90 -13.85 -24.30
N LYS A 66 -12.04 -13.60 -25.29
CA LYS A 66 -11.21 -12.39 -25.34
C LYS A 66 -12.07 -11.13 -25.42
N GLU A 67 -13.18 -11.21 -26.14
CA GLU A 67 -14.16 -10.11 -26.28
C GLU A 67 -14.73 -9.72 -24.92
N SER A 68 -15.00 -10.72 -24.05
CA SER A 68 -15.45 -10.47 -22.68
C SER A 68 -14.39 -9.72 -21.87
N LEU A 69 -13.11 -10.10 -22.00
CA LEU A 69 -12.02 -9.40 -21.32
C LEU A 69 -11.90 -7.94 -21.76
N TYR A 70 -11.96 -7.70 -23.08
CA TYR A 70 -11.95 -6.33 -23.63
C TYR A 70 -13.18 -5.54 -23.19
N LYS A 71 -14.36 -6.16 -23.18
CA LYS A 71 -15.59 -5.50 -22.71
C LYS A 71 -15.52 -5.11 -21.24
N TRP A 72 -14.90 -5.94 -20.38
CA TRP A 72 -14.87 -5.70 -18.92
C TRP A 72 -13.75 -4.77 -18.49
N PHE A 73 -12.60 -4.89 -19.10
CA PHE A 73 -11.37 -4.24 -18.63
C PHE A 73 -10.74 -3.29 -19.65
N GLY A 74 -11.28 -3.23 -20.88
CA GLY A 74 -10.72 -2.43 -21.95
C GLY A 74 -9.46 -3.06 -22.53
N ASP A 75 -8.35 -2.45 -22.24
CA ASP A 75 -7.02 -2.87 -22.69
C ASP A 75 -6.21 -3.54 -21.56
N ARG A 76 -4.90 -3.73 -21.82
CA ARG A 76 -3.97 -4.28 -20.85
C ARG A 76 -3.84 -3.39 -19.59
N ASP A 77 -3.78 -2.08 -19.78
CA ASP A 77 -3.63 -1.13 -18.68
C ASP A 77 -4.89 -1.11 -17.81
N GLY A 78 -6.06 -1.18 -18.44
CA GLY A 78 -7.34 -1.33 -17.75
C GLY A 78 -7.43 -2.62 -16.93
N LEU A 79 -6.94 -3.76 -17.48
CA LEU A 79 -6.85 -5.01 -16.73
C LEU A 79 -5.92 -4.89 -15.53
N LEU A 80 -4.73 -4.31 -15.70
CA LEU A 80 -3.77 -4.09 -14.60
C LEU A 80 -4.34 -3.17 -13.52
N ALA A 81 -5.02 -2.09 -13.94
CA ALA A 81 -5.73 -1.20 -13.02
C ALA A 81 -6.82 -1.93 -12.21
N ALA A 82 -7.59 -2.79 -12.89
CA ALA A 82 -8.62 -3.61 -12.25
C ALA A 82 -8.00 -4.63 -11.26
N MET A 83 -6.89 -5.27 -11.62
CA MET A 83 -6.15 -6.19 -10.74
C MET A 83 -5.68 -5.49 -9.46
N ILE A 84 -5.12 -4.28 -9.57
CA ILE A 84 -4.68 -3.47 -8.42
C ILE A 84 -5.88 -3.12 -7.54
N THR A 85 -6.97 -2.62 -8.14
CA THR A 85 -8.20 -2.26 -7.41
C THR A 85 -8.80 -3.47 -6.68
N PHE A 86 -8.86 -4.61 -7.36
CA PHE A 86 -9.37 -5.85 -6.79
C PHE A 86 -8.50 -6.36 -5.64
N GLN A 87 -7.17 -6.32 -5.77
CA GLN A 87 -6.28 -6.70 -4.69
C GLN A 87 -6.44 -5.81 -3.46
N GLN A 88 -6.65 -4.52 -3.65
CA GLN A 88 -6.89 -3.58 -2.57
C GLN A 88 -8.22 -3.80 -1.84
N SER A 89 -9.26 -4.24 -2.55
CA SER A 89 -10.55 -4.53 -1.93
C SER A 89 -10.48 -5.69 -0.92
N LYS A 90 -9.46 -6.54 -1.03
CA LYS A 90 -9.20 -7.65 -0.09
C LYS A 90 -8.51 -7.19 1.21
N VAL A 91 -7.88 -6.01 1.21
CA VAL A 91 -7.25 -5.46 2.43
C VAL A 91 -8.34 -4.97 3.36
N ARG A 92 -8.36 -5.52 4.59
CA ARG A 92 -9.37 -5.17 5.61
C ARG A 92 -9.48 -3.66 5.78
N THR A 93 -10.70 -3.15 5.63
CA THR A 93 -11.02 -1.79 6.03
C THR A 93 -11.10 -1.78 7.56
N PHE A 94 -10.17 -1.10 8.22
CA PHE A 94 -10.36 -0.76 9.61
C PHE A 94 -11.56 0.19 9.70
N GLU A 95 -12.46 -0.09 10.65
CA GLU A 95 -13.48 0.88 11.05
C GLU A 95 -12.79 2.19 11.40
N LYS A 96 -13.45 3.31 11.09
CA LYS A 96 -12.93 4.64 11.44
C LYS A 96 -12.55 4.61 12.91
N ALA A 97 -11.29 4.81 13.22
CA ALA A 97 -10.88 5.07 14.60
C ALA A 97 -11.79 6.20 15.10
N GLY A 98 -12.44 6.00 16.24
CA GLY A 98 -13.29 7.02 16.85
C GLY A 98 -12.51 8.34 16.97
N ASP A 99 -13.20 9.47 17.14
CA ASP A 99 -12.56 10.78 17.21
C ASP A 99 -11.51 10.89 18.33
N ARG A 100 -11.57 10.01 19.33
CA ARG A 100 -10.59 9.89 20.42
C ARG A 100 -10.29 8.43 20.71
N VAL A 101 -9.05 8.17 21.08
CA VAL A 101 -8.53 6.85 21.46
C VAL A 101 -7.82 6.97 22.81
N SER A 102 -7.75 5.88 23.58
CA SER A 102 -6.85 5.77 24.74
C SER A 102 -5.42 5.42 24.29
N ALA A 103 -4.42 5.61 25.16
CA ALA A 103 -3.03 5.29 24.83
C ALA A 103 -2.85 3.79 24.47
N PRO A 104 -3.42 2.83 25.20
CA PRO A 104 -3.35 1.42 24.83
C PRO A 104 -4.03 1.13 23.48
N GLN A 105 -5.20 1.72 23.20
CA GLN A 105 -5.86 1.56 21.91
C GLN A 105 -5.06 2.15 20.76
N LEU A 106 -4.41 3.30 20.95
CA LEU A 106 -3.54 3.89 19.94
C LEU A 106 -2.38 2.96 19.61
N ALA A 107 -1.68 2.45 20.65
CA ALA A 107 -0.57 1.52 20.46
C ALA A 107 -1.00 0.25 19.73
N GLU A 108 -2.09 -0.37 20.15
CA GLU A 108 -2.67 -1.57 19.52
C GLU A 108 -3.04 -1.31 18.04
N HIS A 109 -3.74 -0.21 17.75
CA HIS A 109 -4.12 0.11 16.37
C HIS A 109 -2.91 0.38 15.47
N LEU A 110 -1.87 1.03 16.00
CA LEU A 110 -0.62 1.23 15.27
C LEU A 110 0.11 -0.10 15.04
N GLU A 111 0.15 -1.02 16.02
CA GLU A 111 0.74 -2.36 15.86
C GLU A 111 -0.02 -3.19 14.80
N VAL A 112 -1.34 -3.22 14.87
CA VAL A 112 -2.19 -3.91 13.89
C VAL A 112 -1.98 -3.32 12.49
N PHE A 113 -1.97 -2.00 12.37
CA PHE A 113 -1.69 -1.35 11.09
C PHE A 113 -0.30 -1.73 10.55
N ALA A 114 0.73 -1.71 11.39
CA ALA A 114 2.10 -2.04 11.00
C ALA A 114 2.21 -3.51 10.53
N HIS A 115 1.57 -4.44 11.24
CA HIS A 115 1.52 -5.85 10.88
C HIS A 115 0.80 -6.06 9.54
N ASP A 116 -0.41 -5.50 9.38
CA ASP A 116 -1.18 -5.63 8.15
C ASP A 116 -0.46 -5.03 6.93
N LEU A 117 0.24 -3.89 7.13
CA LEU A 117 1.06 -3.30 6.07
C LEU A 117 2.16 -4.26 5.61
N LEU A 118 2.86 -4.88 6.55
CA LEU A 118 3.93 -5.85 6.25
C LEU A 118 3.37 -7.09 5.55
N ASP A 119 2.24 -7.62 6.00
CA ASP A 119 1.56 -8.74 5.34
C ASP A 119 1.17 -8.43 3.89
N VAL A 120 0.64 -7.22 3.65
CA VAL A 120 0.30 -6.79 2.30
C VAL A 120 1.56 -6.66 1.42
N LEU A 121 2.64 -6.05 1.95
CA LEU A 121 3.88 -5.86 1.20
C LEU A 121 4.61 -7.18 0.92
N ALA A 122 4.52 -8.15 1.84
CA ALA A 122 5.12 -9.48 1.72
C ALA A 122 4.30 -10.44 0.86
N GLY A 123 3.03 -10.12 0.59
CA GLY A 123 2.15 -11.00 -0.19
C GLY A 123 2.64 -11.19 -1.63
N ASP A 124 2.55 -12.43 -2.14
CA ASP A 124 3.03 -12.81 -3.46
C ASP A 124 2.49 -11.93 -4.58
N VAL A 125 1.20 -11.57 -4.50
CA VAL A 125 0.55 -10.69 -5.48
C VAL A 125 1.14 -9.28 -5.44
N SER A 126 1.36 -8.73 -4.23
CA SER A 126 1.96 -7.41 -4.07
C SER A 126 3.37 -7.39 -4.63
N LEU A 127 4.19 -8.39 -4.29
CA LEU A 127 5.55 -8.52 -4.81
C LEU A 127 5.57 -8.67 -6.33
N ALA A 128 4.68 -9.48 -6.90
CA ALA A 128 4.59 -9.68 -8.34
C ALA A 128 4.19 -8.39 -9.08
N LEU A 129 3.20 -7.66 -8.58
CA LEU A 129 2.77 -6.37 -9.16
C LEU A 129 3.87 -5.31 -9.06
N ASN A 130 4.54 -5.21 -7.92
CA ASN A 130 5.64 -4.24 -7.74
C ASN A 130 6.84 -4.58 -8.64
N ARG A 131 7.24 -5.86 -8.74
CA ARG A 131 8.31 -6.29 -9.64
C ARG A 131 7.96 -5.98 -11.10
N LEU A 132 6.70 -6.21 -11.50
CA LEU A 132 6.22 -5.88 -12.83
C LEU A 132 6.33 -4.37 -13.10
N ALA A 133 5.86 -3.54 -12.17
CA ALA A 133 5.94 -2.09 -12.30
C ALA A 133 7.38 -1.57 -12.37
N ILE A 134 8.27 -2.09 -11.52
CA ILE A 134 9.69 -1.75 -11.54
C ILE A 134 10.31 -2.15 -12.89
N GLY A 135 10.03 -3.35 -13.40
CA GLY A 135 10.52 -3.82 -14.70
C GLY A 135 10.00 -3.01 -15.89
N GLN A 136 8.91 -2.28 -15.72
CA GLN A 136 8.32 -1.42 -16.76
C GLN A 136 8.62 0.07 -16.56
N ALA A 137 9.19 0.47 -15.42
CA ALA A 137 9.35 1.88 -15.04
C ALA A 137 10.17 2.72 -16.04
N SER A 138 11.10 2.09 -16.76
CA SER A 138 11.91 2.74 -17.78
C SER A 138 11.31 2.69 -19.20
N ARG A 139 10.13 2.09 -19.38
CA ARG A 139 9.46 2.02 -20.69
C ARG A 139 8.60 3.26 -20.88
N ASP A 140 8.74 3.91 -22.03
CA ASP A 140 7.89 5.05 -22.38
C ASP A 140 6.41 4.68 -22.34
N GLY A 141 5.61 5.53 -21.66
CA GLY A 141 4.16 5.35 -21.56
C GLY A 141 3.68 4.30 -20.54
N SER A 142 4.57 3.70 -19.73
CA SER A 142 4.13 2.80 -18.67
C SER A 142 3.39 3.56 -17.56
N LYS A 143 2.12 3.20 -17.34
CA LYS A 143 1.26 3.78 -16.30
C LYS A 143 1.17 2.90 -15.03
N LEU A 144 1.77 1.71 -15.04
CA LEU A 144 1.59 0.75 -13.95
C LEU A 144 2.19 1.24 -12.64
N GLY A 145 3.35 1.90 -12.69
CA GLY A 145 3.95 2.54 -11.51
C GLY A 145 3.04 3.60 -10.90
N ASP A 146 2.49 4.48 -11.74
CA ASP A 146 1.54 5.52 -11.30
C ASP A 146 0.28 4.90 -10.69
N LEU A 147 -0.27 3.86 -11.31
CA LEU A 147 -1.44 3.14 -10.79
C LEU A 147 -1.17 2.52 -9.41
N LEU A 148 -0.01 1.91 -9.20
CA LEU A 148 0.37 1.35 -7.90
C LEU A 148 0.56 2.43 -6.84
N LEU A 149 1.20 3.54 -7.19
CA LEU A 149 1.38 4.68 -6.30
C LEU A 149 0.03 5.32 -5.97
N GLU A 150 -0.81 5.56 -6.97
CA GLU A 150 -2.09 6.23 -6.78
C GLU A 150 -3.11 5.36 -6.05
N ARG A 151 -3.29 4.13 -6.47
CA ARG A 151 -4.34 3.27 -5.93
C ARG A 151 -3.87 2.44 -4.73
N GLY A 152 -2.64 1.91 -4.76
CA GLY A 152 -2.09 1.11 -3.67
C GLY A 152 -1.76 1.94 -2.44
N ARG A 153 -0.91 2.92 -2.63
CA ARG A 153 -0.32 3.69 -1.54
C ARG A 153 -1.30 4.66 -0.88
N ARG A 154 -2.15 5.34 -1.65
CA ARG A 154 -3.08 6.34 -1.11
C ARG A 154 -4.11 5.78 -0.11
N GLN A 155 -4.52 4.54 -0.25
CA GLN A 155 -5.45 3.93 0.72
C GLN A 155 -4.77 3.64 2.06
N ILE A 156 -3.54 3.14 1.99
CA ILE A 156 -2.69 2.89 3.15
C ILE A 156 -2.41 4.21 3.87
N ASP A 157 -2.02 5.25 3.13
CA ASP A 157 -1.76 6.59 3.65
C ASP A 157 -2.96 7.16 4.41
N ARG A 158 -4.16 7.09 3.84
CA ARG A 158 -5.37 7.62 4.49
C ARG A 158 -5.68 6.95 5.83
N ARG A 159 -5.45 5.64 5.93
CA ARG A 159 -5.68 4.88 7.16
C ARG A 159 -4.69 5.26 8.26
N ALA A 160 -3.41 5.25 7.92
CA ALA A 160 -2.36 5.63 8.85
C ALA A 160 -2.55 7.06 9.36
N ARG A 161 -2.90 8.01 8.48
CA ARG A 161 -3.19 9.39 8.88
C ARG A 161 -4.37 9.48 9.82
N GLY A 162 -5.43 8.72 9.58
CA GLY A 162 -6.58 8.69 10.49
C GLY A 162 -6.17 8.28 11.92
N LEU A 163 -5.32 7.27 12.06
CA LEU A 163 -4.78 6.82 13.34
C LEU A 163 -3.85 7.87 13.98
N ILE A 164 -2.92 8.41 13.22
CA ILE A 164 -1.95 9.42 13.68
C ILE A 164 -2.68 10.68 14.13
N GLU A 165 -3.66 11.16 13.38
CA GLU A 165 -4.48 12.30 13.73
C GLU A 165 -5.39 12.03 14.96
N ALA A 166 -5.92 10.82 15.12
CA ALA A 166 -6.65 10.44 16.33
C ALA A 166 -5.73 10.48 17.56
N GLY A 167 -4.49 10.00 17.43
CA GLY A 167 -3.47 10.10 18.47
C GLY A 167 -3.14 11.56 18.84
N ARG A 168 -3.02 12.45 17.84
CA ARG A 168 -2.80 13.89 18.07
C ARG A 168 -4.00 14.54 18.76
N ARG A 169 -5.20 14.32 18.28
CA ARG A 169 -6.44 14.84 18.91
C ARG A 169 -6.63 14.37 20.35
N SER A 170 -6.14 13.19 20.68
CA SER A 170 -6.18 12.62 22.03
C SER A 170 -5.04 13.14 22.91
N GLY A 171 -4.10 13.91 22.34
CA GLY A 171 -2.94 14.46 23.04
C GLY A 171 -1.83 13.45 23.29
N TYR A 172 -1.81 12.33 22.59
CA TYR A 172 -0.79 11.29 22.70
C TYR A 172 0.36 11.44 21.71
N LEU A 173 0.13 12.11 20.58
CA LEU A 173 1.14 12.37 19.56
C LEU A 173 1.31 13.88 19.36
N ARG A 174 2.55 14.29 19.06
CA ARG A 174 2.92 15.67 18.74
C ARG A 174 3.74 15.68 17.45
N PHE A 175 3.28 16.44 16.47
CA PHE A 175 3.94 16.69 15.19
C PHE A 175 3.35 17.95 14.55
N ASP A 176 4.12 18.57 13.68
CA ASP A 176 3.69 19.75 12.93
C ASP A 176 3.05 19.32 11.58
N ASP A 177 3.61 18.32 10.95
CA ASP A 177 3.13 17.75 9.68
C ASP A 177 2.77 16.27 9.83
N ALA A 178 1.49 15.95 9.56
CA ALA A 178 0.97 14.59 9.61
C ALA A 178 1.56 13.69 8.51
N GLU A 179 1.96 14.27 7.38
CA GLU A 179 2.59 13.52 6.30
C GLU A 179 4.00 13.09 6.68
N GLU A 180 4.77 13.98 7.28
CA GLU A 180 6.11 13.67 7.74
C GLU A 180 6.08 12.61 8.85
N ALA A 181 5.14 12.74 9.80
CA ALA A 181 4.94 11.74 10.84
C ALA A 181 4.57 10.38 10.25
N TYR A 182 3.69 10.35 9.24
CA TYR A 182 3.35 9.12 8.54
C TYR A 182 4.54 8.53 7.78
N ARG A 183 5.29 9.34 7.04
CA ARG A 183 6.49 8.88 6.31
C ARG A 183 7.52 8.27 7.25
N SER A 184 7.71 8.88 8.43
CA SER A 184 8.58 8.37 9.48
C SER A 184 8.08 7.02 9.98
N PHE A 185 6.78 6.90 10.28
CA PHE A 185 6.17 5.64 10.73
C PHE A 185 6.31 4.54 9.68
N TYR A 186 5.98 4.84 8.41
CA TYR A 186 6.17 3.92 7.29
C TYR A 186 7.63 3.45 7.18
N GLY A 187 8.58 4.37 7.26
CA GLY A 187 10.01 4.05 7.22
C GLY A 187 10.45 3.13 8.36
N LEU A 188 9.97 3.36 9.58
CA LEU A 188 10.24 2.51 10.74
C LEU A 188 9.68 1.10 10.58
N ILE A 189 8.49 0.95 9.98
CA ILE A 189 7.87 -0.35 9.74
C ILE A 189 8.62 -1.11 8.66
N VAL A 190 8.81 -0.48 7.50
CA VAL A 190 9.24 -1.15 6.27
C VAL A 190 10.77 -1.25 6.20
N SER A 191 11.49 -0.16 6.54
CA SER A 191 12.95 -0.09 6.43
C SER A 191 13.42 -0.60 5.05
N ASP A 192 14.38 -1.53 4.99
CA ASP A 192 14.89 -2.16 3.77
C ASP A 192 14.14 -3.44 3.36
N LEU A 193 13.24 -3.93 4.22
CA LEU A 193 12.61 -5.25 4.08
C LEU A 193 11.90 -5.41 2.73
N HIS A 194 11.12 -4.40 2.31
CA HIS A 194 10.37 -4.49 1.05
C HIS A 194 11.31 -4.60 -0.17
N VAL A 195 12.42 -3.84 -0.17
CA VAL A 195 13.43 -3.93 -1.23
C VAL A 195 14.07 -5.33 -1.25
N ARG A 196 14.42 -5.88 -0.10
CA ARG A 196 14.99 -7.24 0.01
C ARG A 196 14.01 -8.28 -0.53
N MET A 197 12.73 -8.20 -0.15
CA MET A 197 11.69 -9.09 -0.68
C MET A 197 11.51 -8.94 -2.19
N LEU A 198 11.54 -7.72 -2.73
CA LEU A 198 11.49 -7.47 -4.17
C LEU A 198 12.68 -8.09 -4.91
N LEU A 199 13.85 -8.15 -4.28
CA LEU A 199 15.05 -8.79 -4.78
C LEU A 199 15.09 -10.33 -4.60
N GLY A 200 14.05 -10.92 -3.98
CA GLY A 200 13.89 -12.37 -3.90
C GLY A 200 14.14 -12.97 -2.52
N GLU A 201 14.39 -12.15 -1.50
CA GLU A 201 14.44 -12.67 -0.14
C GLU A 201 13.05 -13.15 0.29
N ALA A 202 12.99 -14.31 0.92
CA ALA A 202 11.72 -14.81 1.46
C ALA A 202 11.27 -13.96 2.65
N PRO A 203 10.00 -13.56 2.71
CA PRO A 203 9.50 -12.79 3.85
C PRO A 203 9.48 -13.66 5.11
N ASP A 204 9.63 -13.01 6.26
CA ASP A 204 9.30 -13.63 7.54
C ASP A 204 7.82 -14.04 7.56
N LYS A 205 7.52 -15.09 8.32
CA LYS A 205 6.13 -15.56 8.47
C LYS A 205 5.35 -14.81 9.54
N ASP A 206 6.05 -14.11 10.42
CA ASP A 206 5.45 -13.34 11.51
C ASP A 206 6.15 -11.98 11.63
N PHE A 207 5.38 -10.94 11.48
CA PHE A 207 5.83 -9.55 11.58
C PHE A 207 5.53 -8.89 12.93
N SER A 208 4.97 -9.63 13.90
CA SER A 208 4.53 -9.07 15.19
C SER A 208 5.66 -8.36 15.95
N ALA A 209 6.84 -8.97 16.02
CA ALA A 209 7.99 -8.36 16.70
C ALA A 209 8.46 -7.07 15.99
N ARG A 210 8.48 -7.05 14.65
CA ARG A 210 8.85 -5.88 13.85
C ARG A 210 7.81 -4.76 13.99
N ALA A 211 6.53 -5.08 13.91
CA ALA A 211 5.45 -4.12 14.09
C ALA A 211 5.54 -3.43 15.46
N LYS A 212 5.68 -4.22 16.52
CA LYS A 212 5.85 -3.70 17.89
C LYS A 212 7.07 -2.80 18.02
N LYS A 213 8.23 -3.21 17.48
CA LYS A 213 9.45 -2.39 17.50
C LYS A 213 9.26 -1.06 16.76
N ALA A 214 8.59 -1.08 15.61
CA ALA A 214 8.31 0.14 14.85
C ALA A 214 7.39 1.10 15.62
N VAL A 215 6.36 0.58 16.31
CA VAL A 215 5.46 1.41 17.13
C VAL A 215 6.20 2.00 18.33
N ILE A 216 7.03 1.22 19.02
CA ILE A 216 7.86 1.73 20.12
C ILE A 216 8.74 2.88 19.63
N ALA A 217 9.45 2.69 18.51
CA ALA A 217 10.31 3.74 17.95
C ALA A 217 9.50 4.98 17.52
N PHE A 218 8.32 4.78 16.91
CA PHE A 218 7.43 5.88 16.53
C PHE A 218 6.94 6.68 17.73
N LEU A 219 6.50 5.99 18.79
CA LEU A 219 6.08 6.65 20.03
C LEU A 219 7.23 7.34 20.74
N THR A 220 8.45 6.83 20.64
CA THR A 220 9.65 7.52 21.16
C THR A 220 9.90 8.85 20.45
N LEU A 221 9.68 8.91 19.12
CA LEU A 221 9.92 10.11 18.33
C LEU A 221 8.79 11.14 18.44
N TYR A 222 7.56 10.68 18.44
CA TYR A 222 6.36 11.53 18.31
C TYR A 222 5.42 11.48 19.50
N GLY A 223 5.67 10.59 20.47
CA GLY A 223 4.86 10.45 21.68
C GLY A 223 5.02 11.63 22.64
N THR A 224 3.94 11.98 23.31
CA THR A 224 3.96 12.96 24.41
C THR A 224 4.25 12.28 25.74
N GLU A 225 4.61 13.04 26.78
CA GLU A 225 4.75 12.51 28.16
C GLU A 225 3.49 11.78 28.62
N LYS A 226 2.31 12.22 28.16
CA LYS A 226 1.03 11.61 28.47
C LYS A 226 0.95 10.16 27.99
N VAL A 227 1.34 9.87 26.73
CA VAL A 227 1.29 8.50 26.20
C VAL A 227 2.28 7.59 26.92
N HIS A 228 3.48 8.09 27.23
CA HIS A 228 4.50 7.33 27.96
C HIS A 228 4.05 7.00 29.38
N SER A 229 3.45 7.96 30.07
CA SER A 229 2.90 7.76 31.43
C SER A 229 1.80 6.72 31.45
N GLU A 230 0.84 6.80 30.50
CA GLU A 230 -0.30 5.87 30.44
C GLU A 230 0.08 4.46 29.97
N LEU A 231 1.13 4.30 29.16
CA LEU A 231 1.66 3.00 28.76
C LEU A 231 2.62 2.38 29.82
N GLY A 232 2.80 3.03 30.96
CA GLY A 232 3.54 2.49 32.11
C GLY A 232 5.05 2.43 31.92
N GLY A 233 5.65 3.39 31.24
CA GLY A 233 7.10 3.49 31.09
C GLY A 233 7.75 2.33 30.30
N LYS A 234 6.98 1.52 29.59
CA LYS A 234 7.45 0.38 28.78
C LYS A 234 8.11 0.80 27.45
N VAL A 235 8.31 2.09 27.25
CA VAL A 235 8.90 2.65 26.03
C VAL A 235 10.18 3.40 26.42
N ALA A 236 11.05 2.74 27.18
CA ALA A 236 12.41 3.17 27.42
C ALA A 236 13.39 2.07 27.00
#